data_cefc18bdeae13fbba0ba7c156456bc49
#
_entry.id   cefc18bdeae13fbba0ba7c156456bc49
#
_cell.length_a   1.000
_cell.length_b   1.000
_cell.length_c   1.000
_cell.angle_alpha   90.00
_cell.angle_beta   90.00
_cell.angle_gamma   90.00
#
_symmetry.space_group_name_H-M   'P 1'
#
loop_
_entity.id
_entity.type
_entity.pdbx_description
1 polymer ?
#
loop_
_entity_poly.entity_id
_entity_poly.type
_entity_poly.pdbx_seq_one_letter_code
_entity_poly.pdbx_strand_id
1 'polypeptide(L)'
;GGYGHPDHIMVHKVGHRAAELFPEVRVLEGTMNRDQMRRGIEAARAAGFLPEGEGFNPDGPMDDGNPMGTLEAEINYKVDVVSFVSQKRAAMKCHASQLSDSSFFLAMDDDTFARQFGNEWFIDPKSDAPMRDGWIFE
;
A
#
# COMPACT_ATOMS: atom_id res chain seq x y z
N GLY A 1 -0.17 -6.23 8.27
CA GLY A 1 0.52 -7.18 7.44
C GLY A 1 0.28 -7.10 5.93
N GLY A 2 -0.25 -5.98 5.42
CA GLY A 2 -0.41 -5.77 3.97
C GLY A 2 -1.42 -6.73 3.34
N TYR A 3 -0.94 -7.80 2.72
CA TYR A 3 -1.75 -8.82 2.06
C TYR A 3 -1.81 -10.17 2.83
N GLY A 4 -1.45 -10.16 4.12
CA GLY A 4 -1.61 -11.31 5.00
C GLY A 4 -0.45 -12.32 4.99
N HIS A 5 0.67 -12.04 4.30
CA HIS A 5 1.83 -12.94 4.31
C HIS A 5 2.41 -13.08 5.73
N PRO A 6 2.74 -14.32 6.20
CA PRO A 6 3.21 -14.56 7.56
C PRO A 6 4.40 -13.71 7.99
N ASP A 7 5.37 -13.46 7.09
CA ASP A 7 6.54 -12.63 7.39
C ASP A 7 6.16 -11.17 7.62
N HIS A 8 5.22 -10.62 6.85
CA HIS A 8 4.72 -9.26 7.02
C HIS A 8 3.93 -9.11 8.34
N ILE A 9 3.12 -10.10 8.68
CA ILE A 9 2.43 -10.15 9.98
C ILE A 9 3.44 -10.21 11.14
N MET A 10 4.55 -10.94 10.96
CA MET A 10 5.60 -11.01 11.98
C MET A 10 6.32 -9.67 12.14
N VAL A 11 6.65 -8.97 11.05
CA VAL A 11 7.24 -7.62 11.10
C VAL A 11 6.32 -6.64 11.85
N HIS A 12 5.01 -6.68 11.59
CA HIS A 12 4.02 -5.90 12.34
C HIS A 12 4.10 -6.19 13.85
N LYS A 13 4.06 -7.45 14.26
CA LYS A 13 4.16 -7.84 15.68
C LYS A 13 5.47 -7.39 16.34
N VAL A 14 6.59 -7.51 15.63
CA VAL A 14 7.91 -7.08 16.11
C VAL A 14 7.95 -5.56 16.29
N GLY A 15 7.42 -4.80 15.33
CA GLY A 15 7.33 -3.34 15.42
C GLY A 15 6.52 -2.87 16.64
N HIS A 16 5.35 -3.45 16.85
CA HIS A 16 4.52 -3.17 18.03
C HIS A 16 5.24 -3.52 19.34
N ARG A 17 5.88 -4.69 19.39
CA ARG A 17 6.65 -5.09 20.57
C ARG A 17 7.84 -4.17 20.86
N ALA A 18 8.51 -3.69 19.82
CA ALA A 18 9.58 -2.70 19.97
C ALA A 18 9.05 -1.39 20.57
N ALA A 19 7.90 -0.88 20.11
CA ALA A 19 7.29 0.32 20.66
C ALA A 19 6.81 0.17 22.12
N GLU A 20 6.43 -1.04 22.55
CA GLU A 20 6.11 -1.32 23.95
C GLU A 20 7.38 -1.26 24.84
N LEU A 21 8.51 -1.78 24.36
CA LEU A 21 9.77 -1.82 25.08
C LEU A 21 10.47 -0.46 25.09
N PHE A 22 10.26 0.35 24.05
CA PHE A 22 10.88 1.65 23.84
C PHE A 22 9.79 2.68 23.51
N PRO A 23 9.07 3.23 24.52
CA PRO A 23 7.90 4.10 24.31
C PRO A 23 8.20 5.38 23.52
N GLU A 24 9.46 5.81 23.46
CA GLU A 24 9.94 6.93 22.67
C GLU A 24 9.98 6.63 21.16
N VAL A 25 9.94 5.35 20.76
CA VAL A 25 9.91 4.95 19.36
C VAL A 25 8.50 5.12 18.82
N ARG A 26 8.37 5.86 17.73
CA ARG A 26 7.14 5.95 16.97
C ARG A 26 7.10 4.82 15.93
N VAL A 27 6.05 4.03 15.96
CA VAL A 27 5.78 3.02 14.93
C VAL A 27 4.67 3.55 14.03
N LEU A 28 4.91 3.51 12.73
CA LEU A 28 3.91 3.76 11.69
C LEU A 28 3.76 2.49 10.86
N GLU A 29 2.52 2.14 10.56
CA GLU A 29 2.21 0.97 9.75
C GLU A 29 1.99 1.38 8.30
N GLY A 30 2.87 0.94 7.40
CA GLY A 30 2.64 1.09 5.96
C GLY A 30 1.45 0.23 5.52
N THR A 31 0.56 0.82 4.73
CA THR A 31 -0.64 0.13 4.23
C THR A 31 -0.94 0.51 2.79
N MET A 32 -1.97 -0.11 2.22
CA MET A 32 -2.57 0.28 0.94
C MET A 32 -3.97 0.83 1.19
N ASN A 33 -4.33 1.90 0.49
CA ASN A 33 -5.67 2.48 0.58
C ASN A 33 -6.65 1.67 -0.26
N ARG A 34 -7.50 0.86 0.40
CA ARG A 34 -8.48 -0.01 -0.26
C ARG A 34 -9.52 0.77 -1.04
N ASP A 35 -9.95 1.92 -0.54
CA ASP A 35 -10.93 2.75 -1.25
C ASP A 35 -10.34 3.38 -2.50
N GLN A 36 -9.04 3.70 -2.51
CA GLN A 36 -8.36 4.11 -3.74
C GLN A 36 -8.28 2.97 -4.76
N MET A 37 -8.00 1.73 -4.32
CA MET A 37 -8.01 0.58 -5.22
C MET A 37 -9.39 0.37 -5.84
N ARG A 38 -10.47 0.46 -5.06
CA ARG A 38 -11.86 0.39 -5.57
C ARG A 38 -12.11 1.45 -6.63
N ARG A 39 -11.79 2.72 -6.34
CA ARG A 39 -11.94 3.84 -7.29
C ARG A 39 -11.15 3.60 -8.58
N GLY A 40 -9.93 3.06 -8.49
CA GLY A 40 -9.10 2.73 -9.65
C GLY A 40 -9.71 1.64 -10.52
N ILE A 41 -10.26 0.59 -9.91
CA ILE A 41 -10.94 -0.50 -10.60
C ILE A 41 -12.22 0.00 -11.29
N GLU A 42 -13.03 0.78 -10.60
CA GLU A 42 -14.25 1.39 -11.16
C GLU A 42 -13.93 2.31 -12.35
N ALA A 43 -12.88 3.12 -12.23
CA ALA A 43 -12.43 3.99 -13.32
C ALA A 43 -11.95 3.16 -14.55
N ALA A 44 -11.22 2.07 -14.32
CA ALA A 44 -10.78 1.18 -15.39
C ALA A 44 -11.96 0.48 -16.09
N ARG A 45 -12.98 0.09 -15.34
CA ARG A 45 -14.23 -0.47 -15.90
C ARG A 45 -14.99 0.57 -16.71
N ALA A 46 -15.18 1.77 -16.16
CA ALA A 46 -15.87 2.85 -16.85
C ALA A 46 -15.16 3.27 -18.16
N ALA A 47 -13.84 3.14 -18.21
CA ALA A 47 -13.04 3.40 -19.42
C ALA A 47 -12.97 2.20 -20.40
N GLY A 48 -13.60 1.07 -20.07
CA GLY A 48 -13.60 -0.13 -20.91
C GLY A 48 -12.31 -0.94 -20.91
N PHE A 49 -11.39 -0.66 -20.00
CA PHE A 49 -10.12 -1.39 -19.88
C PHE A 49 -10.24 -2.67 -19.03
N LEU A 50 -11.28 -2.79 -18.22
CA LEU A 50 -11.50 -3.93 -17.35
C LEU A 50 -12.95 -4.40 -17.49
N PRO A 51 -13.21 -5.62 -18.02
CA PRO A 51 -14.56 -6.18 -18.09
C PRO A 51 -15.21 -6.35 -16.71
N GLU A 52 -16.54 -6.35 -16.69
CA GLU A 52 -17.29 -6.60 -15.47
C GLU A 52 -17.01 -8.02 -14.93
N GLY A 53 -16.77 -8.13 -13.62
CA GLY A 53 -16.44 -9.40 -12.97
C GLY A 53 -14.99 -9.85 -13.11
N GLU A 54 -14.19 -9.17 -13.93
CA GLU A 54 -12.75 -9.42 -14.04
C GLU A 54 -11.92 -8.50 -13.17
N GLY A 55 -10.66 -8.90 -12.93
CA GLY A 55 -9.67 -8.15 -12.20
C GLY A 55 -9.60 -8.49 -10.71
N PHE A 56 -8.74 -7.76 -10.02
CA PHE A 56 -8.51 -7.92 -8.60
C PHE A 56 -9.73 -7.43 -7.80
N ASN A 57 -10.14 -8.22 -6.78
CA ASN A 57 -11.16 -7.80 -5.83
C ASN A 57 -10.49 -7.36 -4.52
N PRO A 58 -10.43 -6.04 -4.23
CA PRO A 58 -9.78 -5.54 -3.02
C PRO A 58 -10.52 -5.92 -1.72
N ASP A 59 -11.77 -6.35 -1.82
CA ASP A 59 -12.59 -6.81 -0.69
C ASP A 59 -12.57 -8.32 -0.49
N GLY A 60 -11.92 -9.03 -1.41
CA GLY A 60 -11.74 -10.47 -1.32
C GLY A 60 -10.70 -10.84 -0.27
N PRO A 61 -10.75 -12.09 0.23
CA PRO A 61 -9.79 -12.57 1.21
C PRO A 61 -8.40 -12.74 0.59
N MET A 62 -7.39 -12.27 1.32
CA MET A 62 -5.97 -12.51 1.04
C MET A 62 -5.48 -13.74 1.82
N ASP A 63 -4.16 -13.93 1.95
CA ASP A 63 -3.56 -15.13 2.55
C ASP A 63 -3.97 -15.40 3.99
N ASP A 64 -4.32 -14.36 4.75
CA ASP A 64 -4.80 -14.45 6.14
C ASP A 64 -6.33 -14.43 6.27
N GLY A 65 -7.05 -14.43 5.15
CA GLY A 65 -8.51 -14.36 5.10
C GLY A 65 -9.09 -12.94 5.22
N ASN A 66 -8.27 -11.91 5.41
CA ASN A 66 -8.69 -10.52 5.47
C ASN A 66 -8.56 -9.84 4.10
N PRO A 67 -9.31 -8.75 3.83
CA PRO A 67 -9.11 -7.95 2.63
C PRO A 67 -7.75 -7.26 2.61
N MET A 68 -7.22 -6.97 1.39
CA MET A 68 -5.99 -6.22 1.23
C MET A 68 -6.10 -4.78 1.73
N GLY A 69 -5.07 -4.32 2.43
CA GLY A 69 -4.95 -2.93 2.87
C GLY A 69 -6.03 -2.49 3.86
N THR A 70 -6.25 -1.18 3.94
CA THR A 70 -7.06 -0.54 4.99
C THR A 70 -8.05 0.44 4.36
N LEU A 71 -9.19 0.66 5.01
CA LEU A 71 -10.15 1.68 4.59
C LEU A 71 -9.55 3.08 4.78
N GLU A 72 -9.88 3.99 3.89
CA GLU A 72 -9.34 5.37 3.91
C GLU A 72 -9.60 6.09 5.24
N ALA A 73 -10.73 5.81 5.88
CA ALA A 73 -11.10 6.38 7.17
C ALA A 73 -10.20 5.96 8.35
N GLU A 74 -9.43 4.90 8.18
CA GLU A 74 -8.51 4.36 9.21
C GLU A 74 -7.04 4.74 8.93
N ILE A 75 -6.78 5.49 7.85
CA ILE A 75 -5.44 5.94 7.45
C ILE A 75 -5.19 7.33 8.03
N ASN A 76 -4.01 7.56 8.61
CA ASN A 76 -3.64 8.84 9.20
C ASN A 76 -2.75 9.71 8.31
N TYR A 77 -1.98 9.10 7.40
CA TYR A 77 -1.04 9.84 6.55
C TYR A 77 -1.13 9.37 5.11
N LYS A 78 -1.13 10.35 4.20
CA LYS A 78 -0.91 10.18 2.78
C LYS A 78 0.31 10.98 2.38
N VAL A 79 1.34 10.30 1.89
CA VAL A 79 2.59 10.91 1.45
C VAL A 79 2.64 10.87 -0.08
N ASP A 80 2.73 12.04 -0.70
CA ASP A 80 2.97 12.15 -2.14
C ASP A 80 4.44 11.82 -2.42
N VAL A 81 4.66 10.76 -3.19
CA VAL A 81 5.99 10.28 -3.61
C VAL A 81 6.14 10.24 -5.13
N VAL A 82 5.29 10.97 -5.86
CA VAL A 82 5.31 11.02 -7.34
C VAL A 82 6.72 11.38 -7.86
N SER A 83 7.41 12.32 -7.23
CA SER A 83 8.78 12.70 -7.60
C SER A 83 9.81 11.59 -7.42
N PHE A 84 9.47 10.50 -6.70
CA PHE A 84 10.36 9.39 -6.39
C PHE A 84 9.93 8.06 -7.03
N VAL A 85 8.93 8.06 -7.91
CA VAL A 85 8.42 6.82 -8.51
C VAL A 85 9.46 6.09 -9.36
N SER A 86 10.38 6.80 -10.00
CA SER A 86 11.50 6.19 -10.74
C SER A 86 12.46 5.44 -9.82
N GLN A 87 12.80 6.02 -8.66
CA GLN A 87 13.61 5.37 -7.63
C GLN A 87 12.88 4.18 -7.01
N LYS A 88 11.58 4.33 -6.75
CA LYS A 88 10.72 3.25 -6.25
C LYS A 88 10.70 2.06 -7.22
N ARG A 89 10.51 2.33 -8.51
CA ARG A 89 10.56 1.30 -9.57
C ARG A 89 11.92 0.63 -9.64
N ALA A 90 13.02 1.40 -9.56
CA ALA A 90 14.37 0.87 -9.53
C ALA A 90 14.61 -0.03 -8.30
N ALA A 91 14.13 0.38 -7.12
CA ALA A 91 14.20 -0.43 -5.90
C ALA A 91 13.41 -1.74 -6.04
N MET A 92 12.21 -1.72 -6.64
CA MET A 92 11.44 -2.93 -6.91
C MET A 92 12.20 -3.91 -7.81
N LYS A 93 12.92 -3.44 -8.83
CA LYS A 93 13.75 -4.28 -9.70
C LYS A 93 14.89 -4.99 -8.97
N CYS A 94 15.35 -4.46 -7.84
CA CYS A 94 16.35 -5.13 -7.00
C CYS A 94 15.84 -6.42 -6.36
N HIS A 95 14.51 -6.64 -6.31
CA HIS A 95 13.89 -7.87 -5.82
C HIS A 95 13.83 -8.96 -6.92
N ALA A 96 14.91 -9.16 -7.66
CA ALA A 96 14.96 -10.04 -8.83
C ALA A 96 14.58 -11.51 -8.55
N SER A 97 14.68 -11.97 -7.30
CA SER A 97 14.21 -13.31 -6.90
C SER A 97 12.69 -13.40 -6.78
N GLN A 98 11.97 -12.26 -6.67
CA GLN A 98 10.53 -12.18 -6.47
C GLN A 98 9.79 -11.55 -7.65
N LEU A 99 10.46 -10.65 -8.38
CA LEU A 99 9.89 -9.86 -9.46
C LEU A 99 10.72 -10.02 -10.73
N SER A 100 10.09 -10.43 -11.83
CA SER A 100 10.67 -10.37 -13.17
C SER A 100 10.26 -9.07 -13.87
N ASP A 101 10.96 -8.69 -14.93
CA ASP A 101 10.60 -7.53 -15.77
C ASP A 101 9.19 -7.64 -16.38
N SER A 102 8.68 -8.87 -16.54
CA SER A 102 7.31 -9.16 -17.00
C SER A 102 6.27 -9.19 -15.88
N SER A 103 6.65 -8.94 -14.63
CA SER A 103 5.70 -8.87 -13.53
C SER A 103 4.72 -7.72 -13.76
N PHE A 104 3.47 -7.89 -13.35
CA PHE A 104 2.40 -6.89 -13.46
C PHE A 104 2.85 -5.48 -13.04
N PHE A 105 3.60 -5.39 -11.94
CA PHE A 105 4.06 -4.10 -11.40
C PHE A 105 5.12 -3.42 -12.28
N LEU A 106 6.06 -4.18 -12.85
CA LEU A 106 7.15 -3.63 -13.64
C LEU A 106 6.80 -3.46 -15.12
N ALA A 107 5.75 -4.14 -15.60
CA ALA A 107 5.25 -4.03 -16.97
C ALA A 107 4.38 -2.79 -17.22
N MET A 108 3.97 -2.08 -16.17
CA MET A 108 3.18 -0.83 -16.32
C MET A 108 3.99 0.25 -17.04
N ASP A 109 3.33 1.08 -17.85
CA ASP A 109 3.89 2.36 -18.30
C ASP A 109 4.13 3.32 -17.11
N ASP A 110 4.93 4.36 -17.34
CA ASP A 110 5.35 5.28 -16.28
C ASP A 110 4.17 6.05 -15.66
N ASP A 111 3.21 6.47 -16.48
CA ASP A 111 2.04 7.22 -15.99
C ASP A 111 1.13 6.32 -15.15
N THR A 112 0.91 5.09 -15.58
CA THR A 112 0.13 4.11 -14.82
C THR A 112 0.83 3.75 -13.52
N PHE A 113 2.15 3.53 -13.55
CA PHE A 113 2.94 3.26 -12.36
C PHE A 113 2.88 4.44 -11.38
N ALA A 114 3.02 5.68 -11.85
CA ALA A 114 2.92 6.87 -10.99
C ALA A 114 1.54 7.02 -10.37
N ARG A 115 0.46 6.76 -11.11
CA ARG A 115 -0.91 6.77 -10.54
C ARG A 115 -1.11 5.72 -9.46
N GLN A 116 -0.53 4.53 -9.61
CA GLN A 116 -0.71 3.43 -8.66
C GLN A 116 0.19 3.54 -7.44
N PHE A 117 1.43 3.99 -7.62
CA PHE A 117 2.49 3.96 -6.60
C PHE A 117 3.02 5.34 -6.21
N GLY A 118 2.40 6.42 -6.69
CA GLY A 118 2.78 7.81 -6.38
C GLY A 118 2.35 8.31 -5.00
N ASN A 119 1.62 7.50 -4.24
CA ASN A 119 1.32 7.78 -2.84
C ASN A 119 1.75 6.62 -1.95
N GLU A 120 2.17 6.93 -0.74
CA GLU A 120 2.33 5.99 0.35
C GLU A 120 1.38 6.33 1.50
N TRP A 121 0.91 5.30 2.18
CA TRP A 121 -0.15 5.41 3.17
C TRP A 121 0.32 4.82 4.48
N PHE A 122 0.04 5.53 5.59
CA PHE A 122 0.45 5.07 6.89
C PHE A 122 -0.66 5.23 7.92
N ILE A 123 -0.71 4.26 8.85
CA ILE A 123 -1.53 4.28 10.04
C ILE A 123 -0.61 4.60 11.22
N ASP A 124 -1.04 5.48 12.08
CA ASP A 124 -0.44 5.70 13.40
C ASP A 124 -1.32 5.03 14.45
N PRO A 125 -0.90 3.88 15.01
CA PRO A 125 -1.74 3.13 15.97
C PRO A 125 -2.03 3.88 17.27
N LYS A 126 -1.37 5.03 17.47
CA LYS A 126 -1.58 5.90 18.65
C LYS A 126 -2.40 7.15 18.35
N SER A 127 -2.99 7.25 17.16
CA SER A 127 -3.71 8.45 16.71
C SER A 127 -5.09 8.11 16.12
N ASP A 128 -6.10 8.79 16.62
CA ASP A 128 -7.46 8.78 16.04
C ASP A 128 -7.69 9.98 15.09
N ALA A 129 -6.62 10.71 14.74
CA ALA A 129 -6.71 11.86 13.86
C ALA A 129 -7.07 11.41 12.42
N PRO A 130 -7.88 12.19 11.70
CA PRO A 130 -8.20 11.91 10.31
C PRO A 130 -6.94 12.00 9.43
N MET A 131 -7.01 11.39 8.26
CA MET A 131 -5.91 11.39 7.29
C MET A 131 -5.50 12.82 6.92
N ARG A 132 -4.19 13.06 6.90
CA ARG A 132 -3.57 14.29 6.41
C ARG A 132 -2.59 14.02 5.29
N ASP A 133 -2.51 14.95 4.34
CA ASP A 133 -1.42 14.98 3.36
C ASP A 133 -0.16 15.58 4.02
N GLY A 134 1.00 15.04 3.70
CA GLY A 134 2.29 15.54 4.16
C GLY A 134 3.28 14.46 4.58
N TRP A 135 4.46 14.90 4.97
CA TRP A 135 5.51 14.00 5.44
C TRP A 135 5.22 13.47 6.85
N ILE A 136 5.61 12.23 7.08
CA ILE A 136 5.42 11.55 8.38
C ILE A 136 6.36 12.06 9.49
N PHE A 137 7.35 12.86 9.12
CA PHE A 137 8.37 13.41 10.03
C PHE A 137 8.08 14.87 10.46
N GLU A 138 6.94 15.42 10.09
CA GLU A 138 6.51 16.77 10.45
C GLU A 138 5.55 16.77 11.64
#